data_a3167a5d8fb4fbd2009e184bf682200d
#
_entry.id   a3167a5d8fb4fbd2009e184bf682200d
#
_cell.length_a   1.000
_cell.length_b   1.000
_cell.length_c   1.000
_cell.angle_alpha   90.00
_cell.angle_beta   90.00
_cell.angle_gamma   90.00
#
_symmetry.space_group_name_H-M   'P 1'
#
loop_
_entity.id
_entity.type
_entity.pdbx_description
1 polymer ?
#
loop_
_entity_poly.entity_id
_entity_poly.type
_entity_poly.pdbx_seq_one_letter_code
_entity_poly.pdbx_strand_id
1 'polypeptide(L)'
;MNKIAIVLSSETGQTEKIANAMAYQMRRWGSEVEVFNIAKVDAPWGNLLRTYDAVIVGAPVYLQDFPKPLVDWAWNNRVELMSVPSALYTVSLEAADLSARGKSKEDKAIQSFLKATDMRPRYIASLAGCLAYTKYNFMKRLIMKKTASLAGCPTDVKKDHELTNWDDAFKFVRAFQAQDMNSEFACLNRFSGQQAGSWSGGVQRVA
;
A
#
# COMPACT_ATOMS: atom_id res chain seq x y z
N MET A 1 -8.01 -21.64 -1.64
CA MET A 1 -8.33 -20.36 -2.34
C MET A 1 -8.15 -19.28 -1.31
N ASN A 2 -7.19 -18.37 -1.50
CA ASN A 2 -6.87 -17.36 -0.47
C ASN A 2 -7.85 -16.21 -0.53
N LYS A 3 -8.43 -15.85 0.60
CA LYS A 3 -9.29 -14.68 0.76
C LYS A 3 -8.45 -13.48 1.20
N ILE A 4 -8.36 -12.45 0.38
CA ILE A 4 -7.45 -11.32 0.58
C ILE A 4 -8.24 -10.02 0.68
N ALA A 5 -7.98 -9.23 1.73
CA ALA A 5 -8.48 -7.87 1.82
C ALA A 5 -7.43 -6.88 1.28
N ILE A 6 -7.84 -5.95 0.42
CA ILE A 6 -7.07 -4.75 0.11
C ILE A 6 -7.77 -3.58 0.79
N VAL A 7 -7.14 -3.04 1.84
CA VAL A 7 -7.70 -1.92 2.61
C VAL A 7 -6.90 -0.67 2.30
N LEU A 8 -7.55 0.41 1.93
CA LEU A 8 -6.88 1.64 1.51
C LEU A 8 -7.62 2.89 2.00
N SER A 9 -6.93 4.03 1.95
CA SER A 9 -7.56 5.34 2.01
C SER A 9 -7.30 6.07 0.68
N SER A 10 -8.34 6.56 0.02
CA SER A 10 -8.17 7.30 -1.24
C SER A 10 -9.26 8.33 -1.42
N GLU A 11 -8.86 9.60 -1.52
CA GLU A 11 -9.76 10.72 -1.84
C GLU A 11 -9.80 11.02 -3.34
N THR A 12 -8.63 11.01 -4.00
CA THR A 12 -8.51 11.39 -5.43
C THR A 12 -8.71 10.22 -6.39
N GLY A 13 -8.75 8.98 -5.86
CA GLY A 13 -9.08 7.77 -6.59
C GLY A 13 -7.90 6.98 -7.15
N GLN A 14 -6.67 7.52 -7.20
CA GLN A 14 -5.55 6.79 -7.83
C GLN A 14 -5.14 5.54 -7.04
N THR A 15 -5.02 5.64 -5.71
CA THR A 15 -4.72 4.48 -4.86
C THR A 15 -5.78 3.39 -5.00
N GLU A 16 -7.06 3.79 -5.12
CA GLU A 16 -8.19 2.87 -5.32
C GLU A 16 -8.16 2.25 -6.73
N LYS A 17 -7.80 3.01 -7.76
CA LYS A 17 -7.62 2.51 -9.13
C LYS A 17 -6.54 1.42 -9.18
N ILE A 18 -5.41 1.65 -8.50
CA ILE A 18 -4.32 0.66 -8.39
C ILE A 18 -4.81 -0.57 -7.63
N ALA A 19 -5.51 -0.42 -6.50
CA ALA A 19 -6.07 -1.54 -5.74
C ALA A 19 -7.00 -2.41 -6.58
N ASN A 20 -7.91 -1.78 -7.34
CA ASN A 20 -8.85 -2.50 -8.19
C ASN A 20 -8.14 -3.26 -9.33
N ALA A 21 -7.10 -2.68 -9.93
CA ALA A 21 -6.31 -3.36 -10.95
C ALA A 21 -5.55 -4.57 -10.38
N MET A 22 -4.94 -4.42 -9.21
CA MET A 22 -4.28 -5.51 -8.49
C MET A 22 -5.28 -6.61 -8.10
N ALA A 23 -6.44 -6.24 -7.53
CA ALA A 23 -7.51 -7.17 -7.19
C ALA A 23 -8.03 -7.95 -8.40
N TYR A 24 -8.25 -7.26 -9.53
CA TYR A 24 -8.63 -7.90 -10.78
C TYR A 24 -7.62 -8.98 -11.20
N GLN A 25 -6.33 -8.66 -11.15
CA GLN A 25 -5.28 -9.57 -11.54
C GLN A 25 -5.18 -10.77 -10.57
N MET A 26 -5.27 -10.54 -9.26
CA MET A 26 -5.22 -11.60 -8.24
C MET A 26 -6.44 -12.54 -8.34
N ARG A 27 -7.63 -12.01 -8.65
CA ARG A 27 -8.83 -12.84 -8.93
C ARG A 27 -8.64 -13.74 -10.14
N ARG A 28 -7.99 -13.25 -11.20
CA ARG A 28 -7.62 -14.09 -12.37
C ARG A 28 -6.65 -15.22 -12.02
N TRP A 29 -5.87 -15.08 -10.96
CA TRP A 29 -4.98 -16.13 -10.45
C TRP A 29 -5.65 -17.02 -9.38
N GLY A 30 -6.97 -16.88 -9.18
CA GLY A 30 -7.77 -17.77 -8.35
C GLY A 30 -7.92 -17.35 -6.89
N SER A 31 -7.54 -16.13 -6.50
CA SER A 31 -7.82 -15.60 -5.15
C SER A 31 -9.20 -14.93 -5.09
N GLU A 32 -9.85 -15.00 -3.93
CA GLU A 32 -10.96 -14.13 -3.57
C GLU A 32 -10.41 -12.82 -3.02
N VAL A 33 -10.73 -11.69 -3.62
CA VAL A 33 -10.18 -10.40 -3.20
C VAL A 33 -11.28 -9.38 -3.03
N GLU A 34 -11.32 -8.72 -1.88
CA GLU A 34 -12.20 -7.61 -1.60
C GLU A 34 -11.39 -6.31 -1.41
N VAL A 35 -11.93 -5.20 -1.91
CA VAL A 35 -11.28 -3.88 -1.84
C VAL A 35 -12.12 -2.95 -1.00
N PHE A 36 -11.52 -2.37 0.03
CA PHE A 36 -12.17 -1.46 0.97
C PHE A 36 -11.46 -0.10 1.00
N ASN A 37 -12.21 0.95 0.71
CA ASN A 37 -11.72 2.31 0.91
C ASN A 37 -12.31 2.85 2.22
N ILE A 38 -11.50 2.94 3.28
CA ILE A 38 -11.93 3.40 4.61
C ILE A 38 -12.41 4.86 4.63
N ALA A 39 -12.09 5.66 3.61
CA ALA A 39 -12.66 6.98 3.46
C ALA A 39 -14.15 6.95 3.05
N LYS A 40 -14.66 5.79 2.61
CA LYS A 40 -16.02 5.61 2.08
C LYS A 40 -16.86 4.60 2.87
N VAL A 41 -16.19 3.67 3.57
CA VAL A 41 -16.83 2.54 4.24
C VAL A 41 -16.40 2.48 5.69
N ASP A 42 -17.37 2.46 6.59
CA ASP A 42 -17.18 2.11 7.99
C ASP A 42 -17.59 0.64 8.21
N ALA A 43 -16.75 -0.12 8.91
CA ALA A 43 -16.98 -1.54 9.14
C ALA A 43 -16.40 -1.97 10.52
N PRO A 44 -16.89 -3.08 11.11
CA PRO A 44 -16.31 -3.67 12.32
C PRO A 44 -14.96 -4.36 11.98
N TRP A 45 -13.95 -3.57 11.69
CA TRP A 45 -12.68 -3.98 11.06
C TRP A 45 -11.99 -5.14 11.77
N GLY A 46 -11.90 -5.13 13.11
CA GLY A 46 -11.23 -6.20 13.85
C GLY A 46 -11.84 -7.58 13.58
N ASN A 47 -13.17 -7.71 13.57
CA ASN A 47 -13.82 -8.97 13.24
C ASN A 47 -13.74 -9.29 11.75
N LEU A 48 -13.85 -8.28 10.89
CA LEU A 48 -13.80 -8.44 9.44
C LEU A 48 -12.41 -8.94 8.99
N LEU A 49 -11.32 -8.32 9.47
CA LEU A 49 -9.96 -8.69 9.08
C LEU A 49 -9.59 -10.13 9.43
N ARG A 50 -10.16 -10.68 10.50
CA ARG A 50 -9.96 -12.10 10.90
C ARG A 50 -10.55 -13.11 9.92
N THR A 51 -11.41 -12.68 9.01
CA THR A 51 -12.00 -13.54 7.99
C THR A 51 -11.16 -13.66 6.72
N TYR A 52 -10.02 -12.94 6.65
CA TYR A 52 -9.10 -12.95 5.52
C TYR A 52 -7.82 -13.71 5.85
N ASP A 53 -7.28 -14.40 4.85
CA ASP A 53 -6.01 -15.11 4.94
C ASP A 53 -4.82 -14.15 4.85
N ALA A 54 -5.00 -12.99 4.21
CA ALA A 54 -3.96 -11.98 4.02
C ALA A 54 -4.54 -10.58 3.84
N VAL A 55 -3.75 -9.54 4.15
CA VAL A 55 -4.17 -8.14 4.04
C VAL A 55 -3.13 -7.31 3.29
N ILE A 56 -3.56 -6.54 2.30
CA ILE A 56 -2.75 -5.53 1.62
C ILE A 56 -3.25 -4.15 2.05
N VAL A 57 -2.37 -3.31 2.56
CA VAL A 57 -2.70 -1.93 2.92
C VAL A 57 -2.23 -0.99 1.82
N GLY A 58 -3.13 -0.13 1.35
CA GLY A 58 -2.87 0.87 0.32
C GLY A 58 -2.87 2.28 0.86
N ALA A 59 -1.78 3.01 0.69
CA ALA A 59 -1.57 4.31 1.29
C ALA A 59 -1.14 5.39 0.28
N PRO A 60 -1.94 6.45 0.07
CA PRO A 60 -1.43 7.62 -0.62
C PRO A 60 -0.46 8.37 0.31
N VAL A 61 0.62 8.90 -0.27
CA VAL A 61 1.59 9.72 0.46
C VAL A 61 1.60 11.12 -0.15
N TYR A 62 1.34 12.12 0.68
CA TYR A 62 1.37 13.51 0.30
C TYR A 62 2.36 14.28 1.16
N LEU A 63 3.40 14.87 0.53
CA LEU A 63 4.43 15.65 1.25
C LEU A 63 5.09 14.84 2.39
N GLN A 64 5.34 13.55 2.16
CA GLN A 64 5.88 12.57 3.11
C GLN A 64 4.93 12.19 4.27
N ASP A 65 3.66 12.60 4.23
CA ASP A 65 2.66 12.27 5.24
C ASP A 65 1.61 11.28 4.70
N PHE A 66 1.11 10.45 5.60
CA PHE A 66 0.01 9.53 5.36
C PHE A 66 -1.30 10.09 5.88
N PRO A 67 -2.45 9.78 5.26
CA PRO A 67 -3.75 10.18 5.78
C PRO A 67 -3.95 9.70 7.22
N LYS A 68 -4.22 10.64 8.13
CA LYS A 68 -4.43 10.32 9.55
C LYS A 68 -5.48 9.21 9.75
N PRO A 69 -6.62 9.18 9.04
CA PRO A 69 -7.58 8.09 9.18
C PRO A 69 -6.99 6.71 8.89
N LEU A 70 -6.04 6.61 7.94
CA LEU A 70 -5.38 5.33 7.64
C LEU A 70 -4.39 4.93 8.74
N VAL A 71 -3.66 5.89 9.27
CA VAL A 71 -2.74 5.65 10.40
C VAL A 71 -3.52 5.17 11.62
N ASP A 72 -4.59 5.88 11.98
CA ASP A 72 -5.46 5.53 13.11
C ASP A 72 -6.12 4.15 12.90
N TRP A 73 -6.61 3.88 11.69
CA TRP A 73 -7.18 2.59 11.34
C TRP A 73 -6.15 1.46 11.49
N ALA A 74 -4.95 1.62 10.94
CA ALA A 74 -3.90 0.60 11.01
C ALA A 74 -3.44 0.36 12.45
N TRP A 75 -3.29 1.42 13.26
CA TRP A 75 -2.99 1.30 14.68
C TRP A 75 -4.07 0.55 15.46
N ASN A 76 -5.33 0.89 15.23
CA ASN A 76 -6.45 0.26 15.93
C ASN A 76 -6.62 -1.23 15.56
N ASN A 77 -6.21 -1.63 14.35
CA ASN A 77 -6.29 -3.01 13.86
C ASN A 77 -4.91 -3.72 13.81
N ARG A 78 -3.90 -3.20 14.52
CA ARG A 78 -2.53 -3.74 14.45
C ARG A 78 -2.41 -5.20 14.86
N VAL A 79 -3.24 -5.66 15.80
CA VAL A 79 -3.24 -7.07 16.28
C VAL A 79 -3.67 -7.99 15.15
N GLU A 80 -4.72 -7.64 14.45
CA GLU A 80 -5.23 -8.38 13.29
C GLU A 80 -4.23 -8.34 12.13
N LEU A 81 -3.66 -7.17 11.84
CA LEU A 81 -2.64 -7.00 10.79
C LEU A 81 -1.35 -7.79 11.08
N MET A 82 -1.02 -8.04 12.35
CA MET A 82 0.11 -8.89 12.73
C MET A 82 -0.25 -10.38 12.74
N SER A 83 -1.53 -10.74 12.83
CA SER A 83 -1.97 -12.14 12.89
C SER A 83 -2.03 -12.85 11.53
N VAL A 84 -2.01 -12.07 10.44
CA VAL A 84 -2.04 -12.57 9.05
C VAL A 84 -0.90 -11.97 8.23
N PRO A 85 -0.46 -12.65 7.15
CA PRO A 85 0.46 -12.05 6.19
C PRO A 85 -0.05 -10.70 5.72
N SER A 86 0.80 -9.67 5.81
CA SER A 86 0.42 -8.34 5.35
C SER A 86 1.45 -7.74 4.39
N ALA A 87 0.99 -6.86 3.53
CA ALA A 87 1.81 -6.08 2.61
C ALA A 87 1.36 -4.61 2.60
N LEU A 88 2.26 -3.72 2.21
CA LEU A 88 2.01 -2.28 2.07
C LEU A 88 2.35 -1.83 0.66
N TYR A 89 1.45 -1.11 0.00
CA TYR A 89 1.85 -0.31 -1.15
C TYR A 89 1.59 1.17 -0.87
N THR A 90 2.56 2.00 -1.23
CA THR A 90 2.42 3.45 -1.17
C THR A 90 2.20 4.02 -2.56
N VAL A 91 1.50 5.12 -2.64
CA VAL A 91 1.27 5.85 -3.90
C VAL A 91 1.67 7.29 -3.69
N SER A 92 2.79 7.68 -4.29
CA SER A 92 3.39 9.00 -4.10
C SER A 92 3.90 9.61 -5.41
N LEU A 93 4.25 10.88 -5.38
CA LEU A 93 5.00 11.52 -6.45
C LEU A 93 6.50 11.24 -6.31
N GLU A 94 6.96 11.09 -5.08
CA GLU A 94 8.35 10.75 -4.76
C GLU A 94 8.78 9.40 -5.36
N ALA A 95 7.84 8.45 -5.50
CA ALA A 95 8.11 7.17 -6.16
C ALA A 95 8.41 7.31 -7.67
N ALA A 96 8.05 8.43 -8.29
CA ALA A 96 8.46 8.75 -9.65
C ALA A 96 9.86 9.39 -9.72
N ASP A 97 10.39 9.90 -8.59
CA ASP A 97 11.73 10.47 -8.49
C ASP A 97 12.75 9.37 -8.18
N LEU A 98 13.41 8.86 -9.23
CA LEU A 98 14.41 7.79 -9.11
C LEU A 98 15.74 8.25 -8.50
N SER A 99 15.90 9.54 -8.18
CA SER A 99 17.09 10.06 -7.52
C SER A 99 17.24 9.49 -6.10
N ALA A 100 18.49 9.52 -5.59
CA ALA A 100 18.76 9.13 -4.20
C ALA A 100 17.94 9.97 -3.18
N ARG A 101 17.64 11.23 -3.53
CA ARG A 101 16.81 12.12 -2.71
C ARG A 101 15.35 11.68 -2.68
N GLY A 102 14.76 11.34 -3.83
CA GLY A 102 13.38 10.83 -3.92
C GLY A 102 13.23 9.56 -3.12
N LYS A 103 14.12 8.58 -3.34
CA LYS A 103 14.15 7.33 -2.58
C LYS A 103 14.27 7.54 -1.08
N SER A 104 15.19 8.43 -0.62
CA SER A 104 15.34 8.72 0.80
C SER A 104 14.09 9.33 1.44
N LYS A 105 13.35 10.17 0.72
CA LYS A 105 12.09 10.75 1.22
C LYS A 105 11.00 9.69 1.35
N GLU A 106 10.85 8.86 0.33
CA GLU A 106 9.89 7.75 0.33
C GLU A 106 10.19 6.79 1.49
N ASP A 107 11.47 6.42 1.69
CA ASP A 107 11.92 5.56 2.78
C ASP A 107 11.57 6.12 4.15
N LYS A 108 11.83 7.42 4.37
CA LYS A 108 11.50 8.09 5.63
C LYS A 108 10.01 8.10 5.90
N ALA A 109 9.19 8.38 4.87
CA ALA A 109 7.74 8.35 5.00
C ALA A 109 7.26 6.95 5.40
N ILE A 110 7.70 5.90 4.69
CA ILE A 110 7.34 4.52 5.00
C ILE A 110 7.76 4.14 6.42
N GLN A 111 8.99 4.44 6.84
CA GLN A 111 9.46 4.14 8.20
C GLN A 111 8.63 4.87 9.27
N SER A 112 8.24 6.12 9.02
CA SER A 112 7.35 6.87 9.91
C SER A 112 5.99 6.18 10.06
N PHE A 113 5.39 5.73 8.95
CA PHE A 113 4.13 4.99 8.96
C PHE A 113 4.24 3.67 9.73
N LEU A 114 5.25 2.86 9.44
CA LEU A 114 5.46 1.57 10.10
C LEU A 114 5.66 1.74 11.61
N LYS A 115 6.41 2.77 12.02
CA LYS A 115 6.60 3.12 13.43
C LYS A 115 5.30 3.58 14.11
N ALA A 116 4.50 4.38 13.41
CA ALA A 116 3.24 4.89 13.95
C ALA A 116 2.14 3.84 14.08
N THR A 117 2.19 2.79 13.24
CA THR A 117 1.15 1.75 13.16
C THR A 117 1.57 0.39 13.74
N ASP A 118 2.84 0.20 14.09
CA ASP A 118 3.48 -1.08 14.42
C ASP A 118 3.22 -2.18 13.36
N MET A 119 2.90 -1.77 12.14
CA MET A 119 2.68 -2.70 11.03
C MET A 119 4.01 -3.32 10.58
N ARG A 120 4.01 -4.62 10.32
CA ARG A 120 5.19 -5.40 9.88
C ARG A 120 4.90 -6.12 8.57
N PRO A 121 4.79 -5.39 7.45
CA PRO A 121 4.45 -6.00 6.17
C PRO A 121 5.62 -6.86 5.65
N ARG A 122 5.30 -7.99 5.03
CA ARG A 122 6.31 -8.85 4.37
C ARG A 122 6.85 -8.20 3.11
N TYR A 123 6.02 -7.45 2.40
CA TYR A 123 6.35 -6.76 1.16
C TYR A 123 5.95 -5.30 1.22
N ILE A 124 6.80 -4.46 0.64
CA ILE A 124 6.50 -3.04 0.44
C ILE A 124 6.74 -2.70 -1.03
N ALA A 125 5.78 -2.02 -1.64
CA ALA A 125 5.93 -1.42 -2.97
C ALA A 125 5.70 0.08 -2.89
N SER A 126 6.57 0.87 -3.55
CA SER A 126 6.38 2.29 -3.76
C SER A 126 6.00 2.51 -5.22
N LEU A 127 4.78 2.95 -5.46
CA LEU A 127 4.22 3.14 -6.79
C LEU A 127 4.04 4.63 -7.08
N ALA A 128 4.44 5.05 -8.27
CA ALA A 128 4.13 6.40 -8.71
C ALA A 128 2.62 6.56 -8.91
N GLY A 129 2.07 7.72 -8.53
CA GLY A 129 0.66 7.99 -8.61
C GLY A 129 0.24 8.64 -9.93
N CYS A 130 -0.76 9.50 -9.86
CA CYS A 130 -1.24 10.33 -10.95
C CYS A 130 -1.24 11.80 -10.52
N LEU A 131 -0.77 12.67 -11.39
CA LEU A 131 -0.91 14.10 -11.24
C LEU A 131 -2.28 14.54 -11.80
N ALA A 132 -3.32 14.41 -10.97
CA ALA A 132 -4.69 14.72 -11.35
C ALA A 132 -4.95 16.24 -11.28
N TYR A 133 -4.22 17.03 -12.08
CA TYR A 133 -4.29 18.49 -12.05
C TYR A 133 -5.68 19.04 -12.29
N THR A 134 -6.50 18.36 -13.08
CA THR A 134 -7.87 18.78 -13.38
C THR A 134 -8.79 18.68 -12.16
N LYS A 135 -8.47 17.81 -11.20
CA LYS A 135 -9.22 17.60 -9.96
C LYS A 135 -8.75 18.47 -8.80
N TYR A 136 -7.60 19.15 -8.95
CA TYR A 136 -7.05 19.95 -7.86
C TYR A 136 -7.67 21.37 -7.87
N ASN A 137 -7.93 21.89 -6.68
CA ASN A 137 -8.19 23.32 -6.53
C ASN A 137 -6.94 24.14 -6.89
N PHE A 138 -7.09 25.46 -7.07
CA PHE A 138 -6.02 26.33 -7.53
C PHE A 138 -4.75 26.25 -6.67
N MET A 139 -4.89 26.26 -5.34
CA MET A 139 -3.76 26.19 -4.39
C MET A 139 -3.04 24.85 -4.49
N LYS A 140 -3.77 23.75 -4.43
CA LYS A 140 -3.22 22.39 -4.53
C LYS A 140 -2.53 22.18 -5.90
N ARG A 141 -3.11 22.71 -6.96
CA ARG A 141 -2.54 22.64 -8.31
C ARG A 141 -1.18 23.34 -8.41
N LEU A 142 -1.04 24.52 -7.79
CA LEU A 142 0.22 25.26 -7.76
C LEU A 142 1.30 24.51 -6.98
N ILE A 143 0.96 24.00 -5.79
CA ILE A 143 1.87 23.22 -4.97
C ILE A 143 2.31 21.95 -5.70
N MET A 144 1.37 21.20 -6.27
CA MET A 144 1.66 19.97 -7.00
C MET A 144 2.50 20.23 -8.26
N LYS A 145 2.27 21.32 -8.97
CA LYS A 145 3.12 21.74 -10.10
C LYS A 145 4.57 21.96 -9.68
N LYS A 146 4.79 22.68 -8.57
CA LYS A 146 6.13 22.92 -8.02
C LYS A 146 6.80 21.61 -7.59
N THR A 147 6.07 20.74 -6.90
CA THR A 147 6.59 19.45 -6.45
C THR A 147 6.92 18.55 -7.64
N ALA A 148 6.05 18.49 -8.65
CA ALA A 148 6.27 17.73 -9.88
C ALA A 148 7.51 18.23 -10.64
N SER A 149 7.71 19.55 -10.76
CA SER A 149 8.90 20.12 -11.37
C SER A 149 10.19 19.71 -10.66
N LEU A 150 10.18 19.67 -9.32
CA LEU A 150 11.33 19.23 -8.52
C LEU A 150 11.63 17.72 -8.65
N ALA A 151 10.60 16.92 -8.96
CA ALA A 151 10.71 15.48 -9.18
C ALA A 151 10.94 15.11 -10.66
N GLY A 152 11.11 16.10 -11.56
CA GLY A 152 11.28 15.86 -12.99
C GLY A 152 10.01 15.35 -13.69
N CYS A 153 8.85 15.50 -13.06
CA CYS A 153 7.57 15.03 -13.58
C CYS A 153 6.86 16.11 -14.45
N PRO A 154 5.87 15.71 -15.28
CA PRO A 154 5.13 16.62 -16.13
C PRO A 154 4.46 17.78 -15.35
N THR A 155 4.55 19.00 -15.86
CA THR A 155 4.03 20.23 -15.24
C THR A 155 2.89 20.90 -16.02
N ASP A 156 2.38 20.24 -17.07
CA ASP A 156 1.22 20.72 -17.81
C ASP A 156 -0.06 20.52 -16.99
N VAL A 157 -0.54 21.60 -16.40
CA VAL A 157 -1.70 21.62 -15.49
C VAL A 157 -3.06 21.53 -16.20
N LYS A 158 -3.08 21.50 -17.53
CA LYS A 158 -4.34 21.42 -18.31
C LYS A 158 -4.86 20.01 -18.46
N LYS A 159 -4.04 19.01 -18.18
CA LYS A 159 -4.38 17.58 -18.26
C LYS A 159 -3.82 16.81 -17.09
N ASP A 160 -4.40 15.62 -16.84
CA ASP A 160 -3.91 14.66 -15.85
C ASP A 160 -2.77 13.83 -16.46
N HIS A 161 -1.80 13.46 -15.63
CA HIS A 161 -0.67 12.64 -16.03
C HIS A 161 -0.61 11.38 -15.18
N GLU A 162 -0.81 10.23 -15.81
CA GLU A 162 -0.63 8.91 -15.19
C GLU A 162 0.88 8.60 -15.14
N LEU A 163 1.41 8.38 -13.94
CA LEU A 163 2.82 8.02 -13.73
C LEU A 163 2.98 6.59 -13.23
N THR A 164 1.87 5.89 -12.99
CA THR A 164 1.88 4.54 -12.43
C THR A 164 2.50 3.54 -13.39
N ASN A 165 3.56 2.84 -12.93
CA ASN A 165 4.06 1.66 -13.61
C ASN A 165 3.20 0.47 -13.18
N TRP A 166 2.34 0.01 -14.08
CA TRP A 166 1.41 -1.09 -13.82
C TRP A 166 2.12 -2.44 -13.67
N ASP A 167 3.25 -2.63 -14.36
CA ASP A 167 4.04 -3.86 -14.23
C ASP A 167 4.59 -4.03 -12.82
N ASP A 168 5.02 -2.94 -12.16
CA ASP A 168 5.52 -3.00 -10.80
C ASP A 168 4.39 -3.30 -9.81
N ALA A 169 3.19 -2.74 -10.03
CA ALA A 169 2.01 -3.09 -9.24
C ALA A 169 1.66 -4.59 -9.36
N PHE A 170 1.74 -5.15 -10.57
CA PHE A 170 1.44 -6.57 -10.80
C PHE A 170 2.56 -7.48 -10.30
N LYS A 171 3.84 -7.10 -10.41
CA LYS A 171 4.97 -7.83 -9.79
C LYS A 171 4.82 -7.90 -8.27
N PHE A 172 4.42 -6.78 -7.64
CA PHE A 172 4.19 -6.73 -6.20
C PHE A 172 3.15 -7.75 -5.74
N VAL A 173 1.95 -7.76 -6.32
CA VAL A 173 0.91 -8.72 -5.90
C VAL A 173 1.25 -10.15 -6.29
N ARG A 174 2.00 -10.36 -7.36
CA ARG A 174 2.49 -11.70 -7.75
C ARG A 174 3.49 -12.23 -6.73
N ALA A 175 4.44 -11.40 -6.29
CA ALA A 175 5.42 -11.77 -5.26
C ALA A 175 4.73 -12.08 -3.92
N PHE A 176 3.75 -11.26 -3.53
CA PHE A 176 2.96 -11.48 -2.33
C PHE A 176 2.19 -12.80 -2.38
N GLN A 177 1.49 -13.07 -3.46
CA GLN A 177 0.66 -14.27 -3.63
C GLN A 177 1.48 -15.57 -3.76
N ALA A 178 2.64 -15.53 -4.42
CA ALA A 178 3.49 -16.70 -4.64
C ALA A 178 4.08 -17.27 -3.34
N GLN A 179 4.39 -16.44 -2.36
CA GLN A 179 4.90 -16.89 -1.05
C GLN A 179 3.81 -17.39 -0.13
N ASP A 180 2.60 -16.83 -0.20
CA ASP A 180 1.48 -17.35 0.59
C ASP A 180 1.01 -18.73 0.10
N MET A 181 1.16 -19.05 -1.19
CA MET A 181 0.89 -20.38 -1.74
C MET A 181 1.93 -21.43 -1.32
N ASN A 182 3.18 -21.05 -1.05
CA ASN A 182 4.21 -21.94 -0.53
C ASN A 182 4.15 -22.13 1.01
N SER A 183 3.29 -21.40 1.70
CA SER A 183 3.17 -21.42 3.16
C SER A 183 2.15 -22.44 3.69
N GLU A 184 1.76 -23.46 2.93
CA GLU A 184 1.15 -24.68 3.53
C GLU A 184 2.02 -25.25 4.64
N PHE A 185 3.33 -24.99 4.63
CA PHE A 185 4.26 -25.26 5.74
C PHE A 185 4.14 -24.30 6.93
N ALA A 186 3.57 -23.12 6.79
CA ALA A 186 3.42 -22.15 7.88
C ALA A 186 2.17 -22.43 8.74
N CYS A 187 1.15 -23.12 8.22
CA CYS A 187 -0.02 -23.52 8.99
C CYS A 187 0.31 -24.55 10.09
N LEU A 188 1.31 -25.39 9.89
CA LEU A 188 1.71 -26.40 10.89
C LEU A 188 2.43 -25.79 12.10
N ASN A 189 3.01 -24.60 12.01
CA ASN A 189 3.69 -23.91 13.10
C ASN A 189 2.78 -22.99 13.96
N ARG A 190 1.51 -22.80 13.61
CA ARG A 190 0.57 -22.03 14.44
C ARG A 190 0.11 -22.77 15.71
N PHE A 191 0.34 -24.06 15.80
CA PHE A 191 -0.08 -24.89 16.94
C PHE A 191 1.05 -25.34 17.87
N SER A 192 2.32 -25.11 17.54
CA SER A 192 3.44 -25.34 18.44
C SER A 192 3.88 -24.01 19.05
N GLY A 193 3.39 -23.75 20.28
CA GLY A 193 3.80 -22.58 21.06
C GLY A 193 5.31 -22.56 21.29
N GLN A 194 6.02 -21.75 20.54
CA GLN A 194 7.38 -21.35 20.85
C GLN A 194 7.54 -19.82 20.77
N GLN A 195 8.18 -19.36 21.82
CA GLN A 195 8.45 -18.00 22.26
C GLN A 195 8.93 -17.04 21.17
N ALA A 196 8.60 -15.76 21.36
CA ALA A 196 9.06 -14.62 20.59
C ALA A 196 10.60 -14.60 20.47
N GLY A 197 11.09 -15.16 19.38
CA GLY A 197 12.45 -14.99 18.91
C GLY A 197 12.55 -13.72 18.06
N SER A 198 13.62 -12.97 18.23
CA SER A 198 13.95 -11.73 17.53
C SER A 198 13.73 -11.84 16.03
N TRP A 199 12.86 -10.98 15.50
CA TRP A 199 12.50 -10.93 14.09
C TRP A 199 13.66 -10.38 13.25
N SER A 200 14.37 -11.24 12.53
CA SER A 200 15.41 -10.89 11.54
C SER A 200 14.93 -11.04 10.10
N GLY A 201 13.62 -11.03 9.86
CA GLY A 201 13.03 -11.10 8.53
C GLY A 201 13.18 -9.79 7.80
N GLY A 202 14.07 -9.71 6.81
CA GLY A 202 14.23 -8.55 5.95
C GLY A 202 12.95 -8.29 5.16
N VAL A 203 12.50 -7.02 5.19
CA VAL A 203 11.40 -6.54 4.34
C VAL A 203 11.87 -6.61 2.89
N GLN A 204 11.20 -7.38 2.04
CA GLN A 204 11.50 -7.42 0.61
C GLN A 204 10.83 -6.24 -0.09
N ARG A 205 11.65 -5.39 -0.72
CA ARG A 205 11.16 -4.36 -1.66
C ARG A 205 11.05 -4.95 -3.04
N VAL A 206 9.88 -4.82 -3.61
CA VAL A 206 9.65 -5.11 -5.03
C VAL A 206 9.79 -3.78 -5.76
N ALA A 207 10.86 -3.65 -6.53
CA ALA A 207 11.11 -2.53 -7.43
C ALA A 207 10.50 -2.81 -8.79
#